data_c1a5df6688e1bbe6b8925b697ea4c3d0
#
_entry.id   c1a5df6688e1bbe6b8925b697ea4c3d0
#
_cell.length_a   1.000
_cell.length_b   1.000
_cell.length_c   1.000
_cell.angle_alpha   90.00
_cell.angle_beta   90.00
_cell.angle_gamma   90.00
#
_symmetry.space_group_name_H-M   'P 1'
#
loop_
_entity.id
_entity.type
_entity.pdbx_description
1 polymer ?
#
loop_
_entity_poly.entity_id
_entity_poly.type
_entity_poly.pdbx_seq_one_letter_code
_entity_poly.pdbx_strand_id
1 'polypeptide(L)'
;LQQTKKGTDSANALFQTLLEQHPEDTDLKQMYGSLLIAQGKTDEARFQFQLITEMEPENAAAWQQLLNMSLKAEDIPEVIRICTKCQELFPDAPEYYFYLGIAYYQQEKYQEALNTYYAGINIIPTDNPRLKSDFYGQIGDIYYQMKQMDQTYKAYDEALKYNDNNIVVLNNYAYFLSLDKKDLKKAERMSAQCIKLEPDNATYLDTYAWIFFVQGNYTLAKIYIESALEKDTTKSSELVDHYGDILYMIGDKDKAIEQWKKAREMGKESEILDRKIIEGKYIEEEEAK
;
A
#
# COMPACT_ATOMS: atom_id res chain seq x y z
N LEU A 1 3.14 -12.29 -34.52
CA LEU A 1 1.96 -12.68 -33.72
C LEU A 1 1.47 -14.11 -34.02
N GLN A 2 1.28 -14.52 -35.29
CA GLN A 2 0.83 -15.90 -35.61
C GLN A 2 1.89 -16.99 -35.32
N GLN A 3 3.18 -16.72 -35.54
CA GLN A 3 4.27 -17.66 -35.24
C GLN A 3 4.48 -17.86 -33.73
N THR A 4 4.34 -16.80 -32.94
CA THR A 4 4.39 -16.88 -31.46
C THR A 4 3.21 -17.68 -30.90
N LYS A 5 2.00 -17.48 -31.42
CA LYS A 5 0.80 -18.23 -30.98
C LYS A 5 0.93 -19.72 -31.30
N LYS A 6 1.43 -20.09 -32.49
CA LYS A 6 1.65 -21.50 -32.86
C LYS A 6 2.73 -22.17 -32.01
N GLY A 7 3.76 -21.42 -31.59
CA GLY A 7 4.80 -21.91 -30.67
C GLY A 7 4.26 -22.16 -29.27
N THR A 8 3.40 -21.28 -28.75
CA THR A 8 2.74 -21.42 -27.45
C THR A 8 1.76 -22.59 -27.41
N ASP A 9 0.96 -22.78 -28.45
CA ASP A 9 0.02 -23.91 -28.52
C ASP A 9 0.77 -25.26 -28.55
N SER A 10 1.91 -25.32 -29.29
CA SER A 10 2.77 -26.51 -29.32
C SER A 10 3.43 -26.81 -27.97
N ALA A 11 3.86 -25.79 -27.24
CA ALA A 11 4.43 -25.94 -25.91
C ALA A 11 3.39 -26.47 -24.91
N ASN A 12 2.18 -25.91 -24.92
CA ASN A 12 1.08 -26.38 -24.05
C ASN A 12 0.74 -27.84 -24.32
N ALA A 13 0.60 -28.25 -25.61
CA ALA A 13 0.34 -29.64 -25.97
C ALA A 13 1.46 -30.58 -25.51
N LEU A 14 2.72 -30.16 -25.61
CA LEU A 14 3.87 -30.93 -25.12
C LEU A 14 3.80 -31.13 -23.61
N PHE A 15 3.58 -30.03 -22.82
CA PHE A 15 3.45 -30.12 -21.37
C PHE A 15 2.30 -31.04 -20.96
N GLN A 16 1.14 -30.95 -21.61
CA GLN A 16 0.01 -31.81 -21.34
C GLN A 16 0.34 -33.27 -21.57
N THR A 17 0.97 -33.58 -22.71
CA THR A 17 1.41 -34.95 -23.01
C THR A 17 2.41 -35.51 -21.99
N LEU A 18 3.38 -34.67 -21.58
CA LEU A 18 4.37 -35.05 -20.58
C LEU A 18 3.74 -35.26 -19.20
N LEU A 19 2.79 -34.43 -18.80
CA LEU A 19 2.04 -34.59 -17.56
C LEU A 19 1.10 -35.79 -17.53
N GLU A 20 0.58 -36.20 -18.69
CA GLU A 20 -0.17 -37.48 -18.81
C GLU A 20 0.74 -38.69 -18.58
N GLN A 21 2.01 -38.62 -19.03
CA GLN A 21 2.99 -39.68 -18.85
C GLN A 21 3.64 -39.67 -17.45
N HIS A 22 3.76 -38.50 -16.86
CA HIS A 22 4.43 -38.25 -15.57
C HIS A 22 3.53 -37.39 -14.65
N PRO A 23 2.36 -37.91 -14.22
CA PRO A 23 1.38 -37.13 -13.45
C PRO A 23 1.89 -36.72 -12.07
N GLU A 24 2.91 -37.39 -11.53
CA GLU A 24 3.50 -37.10 -10.21
C GLU A 24 4.69 -36.15 -10.27
N ASP A 25 5.09 -35.69 -11.47
CA ASP A 25 6.24 -34.80 -11.64
C ASP A 25 5.87 -33.36 -11.28
N THR A 26 6.24 -32.94 -10.07
CA THR A 26 5.97 -31.60 -9.53
C THR A 26 6.85 -30.52 -10.20
N ASP A 27 8.07 -30.85 -10.62
CA ASP A 27 8.93 -29.92 -11.36
C ASP A 27 8.30 -29.57 -12.71
N LEU A 28 7.79 -30.60 -13.40
CA LEU A 28 7.07 -30.42 -14.69
C LEU A 28 5.82 -29.57 -14.52
N LYS A 29 5.03 -29.79 -13.45
CA LYS A 29 3.88 -28.95 -13.10
C LYS A 29 4.29 -27.49 -12.83
N GLN A 30 5.37 -27.27 -12.11
CA GLN A 30 5.88 -25.95 -11.81
C GLN A 30 6.32 -25.21 -13.08
N MET A 31 7.04 -25.91 -13.98
CA MET A 31 7.43 -25.34 -15.29
C MET A 31 6.20 -24.99 -16.13
N TYR A 32 5.20 -25.86 -16.17
CA TYR A 32 3.97 -25.63 -16.92
C TYR A 32 3.16 -24.48 -16.30
N GLY A 33 3.01 -24.45 -14.97
CA GLY A 33 2.36 -23.35 -14.25
C GLY A 33 3.01 -21.99 -14.54
N SER A 34 4.35 -21.94 -14.57
CA SER A 34 5.11 -20.73 -14.91
C SER A 34 4.88 -20.29 -16.36
N LEU A 35 4.82 -21.24 -17.30
CA LEU A 35 4.48 -20.96 -18.70
C LEU A 35 3.06 -20.39 -18.84
N LEU A 36 2.11 -20.97 -18.11
CA LEU A 36 0.71 -20.53 -18.11
C LEU A 36 0.56 -19.10 -17.55
N ILE A 37 1.32 -18.74 -16.47
CA ILE A 37 1.39 -17.37 -15.96
C ILE A 37 1.89 -16.41 -17.06
N ALA A 38 2.96 -16.78 -17.76
CA ALA A 38 3.51 -15.95 -18.84
C ALA A 38 2.54 -15.77 -20.02
N GLN A 39 1.60 -16.69 -20.18
CA GLN A 39 0.54 -16.64 -21.19
C GLN A 39 -0.73 -15.92 -20.70
N GLY A 40 -0.79 -15.49 -19.43
CA GLY A 40 -1.97 -14.89 -18.82
C GLY A 40 -3.10 -15.89 -18.48
N LYS A 41 -2.81 -17.19 -18.52
CA LYS A 41 -3.74 -18.27 -18.20
C LYS A 41 -3.73 -18.57 -16.70
N THR A 42 -4.23 -17.60 -15.94
CA THR A 42 -4.08 -17.57 -14.47
C THR A 42 -4.76 -18.77 -13.81
N ASP A 43 -5.97 -19.15 -14.23
CA ASP A 43 -6.71 -20.25 -13.58
C ASP A 43 -6.04 -21.60 -13.83
N GLU A 44 -5.58 -21.84 -15.07
CA GLU A 44 -4.84 -23.06 -15.40
C GLU A 44 -3.52 -23.14 -14.62
N ALA A 45 -2.82 -22.02 -14.46
CA ALA A 45 -1.59 -21.94 -13.65
C ALA A 45 -1.88 -22.23 -12.18
N ARG A 46 -2.91 -21.60 -11.60
CA ARG A 46 -3.36 -21.82 -10.22
C ARG A 46 -3.60 -23.30 -9.96
N PHE A 47 -4.28 -23.98 -10.87
CA PHE A 47 -4.54 -25.41 -10.77
C PHE A 47 -3.25 -26.25 -10.69
N GLN A 48 -2.22 -25.92 -11.50
CA GLN A 48 -0.94 -26.64 -11.43
C GLN A 48 -0.27 -26.46 -10.07
N PHE A 49 -0.23 -25.23 -9.54
CA PHE A 49 0.38 -24.97 -8.23
C PHE A 49 -0.43 -25.58 -7.07
N GLN A 50 -1.77 -25.65 -7.17
CA GLN A 50 -2.59 -26.36 -6.19
C GLN A 50 -2.25 -27.87 -6.16
N LEU A 51 -2.12 -28.51 -7.31
CA LEU A 51 -1.69 -29.91 -7.38
C LEU A 51 -0.33 -30.14 -6.73
N ILE A 52 0.64 -29.21 -6.93
CA ILE A 52 1.93 -29.30 -6.28
C ILE A 52 1.79 -29.22 -4.75
N THR A 53 0.98 -28.28 -4.23
CA THR A 53 0.80 -28.15 -2.76
C THR A 53 0.02 -29.32 -2.14
N GLU A 54 -0.78 -30.06 -2.91
CA GLU A 54 -1.44 -31.30 -2.48
C GLU A 54 -0.46 -32.46 -2.41
N MET A 55 0.45 -32.57 -3.38
CA MET A 55 1.45 -33.64 -3.47
C MET A 55 2.64 -33.40 -2.56
N GLU A 56 3.08 -32.16 -2.46
CA GLU A 56 4.21 -31.68 -1.68
C GLU A 56 3.78 -30.52 -0.80
N PRO A 57 3.13 -30.74 0.36
CA PRO A 57 2.65 -29.67 1.21
C PRO A 57 3.74 -28.69 1.70
N GLU A 58 4.98 -29.13 1.76
CA GLU A 58 6.15 -28.31 2.17
C GLU A 58 6.82 -27.60 0.98
N ASN A 59 6.22 -27.61 -0.22
CA ASN A 59 6.76 -26.88 -1.37
C ASN A 59 6.46 -25.38 -1.25
N ALA A 60 7.37 -24.66 -0.56
CA ALA A 60 7.23 -23.23 -0.31
C ALA A 60 7.10 -22.41 -1.61
N ALA A 61 7.77 -22.83 -2.69
CA ALA A 61 7.72 -22.13 -3.98
C ALA A 61 6.30 -22.16 -4.59
N ALA A 62 5.62 -23.30 -4.51
CA ALA A 62 4.23 -23.42 -5.00
C ALA A 62 3.26 -22.55 -4.18
N TRP A 63 3.38 -22.58 -2.85
CA TRP A 63 2.60 -21.69 -1.98
C TRP A 63 2.84 -20.21 -2.27
N GLN A 64 4.09 -19.82 -2.50
CA GLN A 64 4.42 -18.44 -2.84
C GLN A 64 3.78 -18.01 -4.17
N GLN A 65 3.73 -18.90 -5.18
CA GLN A 65 3.04 -18.60 -6.44
C GLN A 65 1.53 -18.44 -6.23
N LEU A 66 0.90 -19.32 -5.46
CA LEU A 66 -0.53 -19.19 -5.12
C LEU A 66 -0.82 -17.88 -4.37
N LEU A 67 0.03 -17.51 -3.41
CA LEU A 67 -0.08 -16.24 -2.68
C LEU A 67 0.04 -15.04 -3.62
N ASN A 68 1.06 -15.01 -4.48
CA ASN A 68 1.27 -13.93 -5.44
C ASN A 68 0.08 -13.78 -6.40
N MET A 69 -0.49 -14.89 -6.86
CA MET A 69 -1.66 -14.89 -7.73
C MET A 69 -2.90 -14.35 -7.00
N SER A 70 -3.07 -14.69 -5.73
CA SER A 70 -4.21 -14.23 -4.92
C SER A 70 -4.07 -12.76 -4.53
N LEU A 71 -2.86 -12.30 -4.22
CA LEU A 71 -2.57 -10.87 -3.99
C LEU A 71 -2.86 -10.04 -5.25
N LYS A 72 -2.42 -10.51 -6.42
CA LYS A 72 -2.66 -9.82 -7.70
C LYS A 72 -4.15 -9.78 -8.09
N ALA A 73 -4.91 -10.79 -7.67
CA ALA A 73 -6.35 -10.86 -7.90
C ALA A 73 -7.17 -10.14 -6.81
N GLU A 74 -6.52 -9.58 -5.79
CA GLU A 74 -7.15 -8.98 -4.60
C GLU A 74 -8.13 -9.94 -3.90
N ASP A 75 -7.84 -11.26 -3.99
CA ASP A 75 -8.65 -12.32 -3.38
C ASP A 75 -8.30 -12.47 -1.89
N ILE A 76 -8.81 -11.56 -1.08
CA ILE A 76 -8.49 -11.48 0.35
C ILE A 76 -8.83 -12.77 1.10
N PRO A 77 -10.00 -13.44 0.88
CA PRO A 77 -10.28 -14.73 1.50
C PRO A 77 -9.22 -15.79 1.20
N GLU A 78 -8.77 -15.87 -0.05
CA GLU A 78 -7.75 -16.85 -0.44
C GLU A 78 -6.36 -16.50 0.11
N VAL A 79 -5.99 -15.21 0.18
CA VAL A 79 -4.77 -14.77 0.87
C VAL A 79 -4.78 -15.23 2.32
N ILE A 80 -5.89 -15.05 3.05
CA ILE A 80 -6.02 -15.49 4.44
C ILE A 80 -5.86 -17.02 4.53
N ARG A 81 -6.53 -17.78 3.67
CA ARG A 81 -6.44 -19.24 3.66
C ARG A 81 -5.01 -19.74 3.44
N ILE A 82 -4.33 -19.17 2.42
CA ILE A 82 -2.95 -19.54 2.08
C ILE A 82 -2.00 -19.16 3.22
N CYS A 83 -2.05 -17.91 3.70
CA CYS A 83 -1.13 -17.46 4.74
C CYS A 83 -1.33 -18.22 6.05
N THR A 84 -2.58 -18.50 6.45
CA THR A 84 -2.86 -19.31 7.63
C THR A 84 -2.28 -20.72 7.49
N LYS A 85 -2.45 -21.35 6.32
CA LYS A 85 -1.86 -22.67 6.07
C LYS A 85 -0.33 -22.65 6.07
N CYS A 86 0.25 -21.62 5.47
CA CYS A 86 1.70 -21.47 5.42
C CYS A 86 2.32 -21.15 6.77
N GLN A 87 1.64 -20.47 7.69
CA GLN A 87 2.10 -20.30 9.07
C GLN A 87 2.23 -21.64 9.83
N GLU A 88 1.34 -22.61 9.53
CA GLU A 88 1.44 -23.97 10.09
C GLU A 88 2.63 -24.75 9.52
N LEU A 89 2.87 -24.60 8.21
CA LEU A 89 3.91 -25.35 7.49
C LEU A 89 5.31 -24.71 7.62
N PHE A 90 5.35 -23.38 7.68
CA PHE A 90 6.58 -22.56 7.69
C PHE A 90 6.51 -21.52 8.82
N PRO A 91 6.53 -21.95 10.09
CA PRO A 91 6.32 -21.06 11.25
C PRO A 91 7.36 -19.94 11.38
N ASP A 92 8.55 -20.13 10.80
CA ASP A 92 9.66 -19.17 10.84
C ASP A 92 9.71 -18.24 9.60
N ALA A 93 8.68 -18.25 8.75
CA ALA A 93 8.59 -17.45 7.54
C ALA A 93 7.74 -16.18 7.80
N PRO A 94 8.36 -15.02 8.08
CA PRO A 94 7.64 -13.81 8.49
C PRO A 94 6.77 -13.21 7.39
N GLU A 95 7.03 -13.51 6.11
CA GLU A 95 6.24 -13.02 4.98
C GLU A 95 4.77 -13.45 5.05
N TYR A 96 4.46 -14.64 5.55
CA TYR A 96 3.06 -15.09 5.69
C TYR A 96 2.32 -14.35 6.80
N TYR A 97 3.03 -13.91 7.83
CA TYR A 97 2.48 -13.03 8.86
C TYR A 97 2.24 -11.62 8.32
N PHE A 98 3.15 -11.14 7.47
CA PHE A 98 3.03 -9.81 6.87
C PHE A 98 1.77 -9.71 5.98
N TYR A 99 1.62 -10.62 5.03
CA TYR A 99 0.46 -10.61 4.13
C TYR A 99 -0.86 -10.96 4.83
N LEU A 100 -0.84 -11.83 5.84
CA LEU A 100 -2.03 -12.11 6.64
C LEU A 100 -2.47 -10.88 7.44
N GLY A 101 -1.51 -10.13 8.00
CA GLY A 101 -1.78 -8.87 8.69
C GLY A 101 -2.42 -7.84 7.77
N ILE A 102 -1.91 -7.67 6.54
CA ILE A 102 -2.51 -6.81 5.51
C ILE A 102 -3.94 -7.26 5.20
N ALA A 103 -4.16 -8.56 5.01
CA ALA A 103 -5.47 -9.10 4.67
C ALA A 103 -6.50 -8.87 5.79
N TYR A 104 -6.10 -9.01 7.06
CA TYR A 104 -6.96 -8.67 8.20
C TYR A 104 -7.21 -7.16 8.30
N TYR A 105 -6.21 -6.32 8.05
CA TYR A 105 -6.37 -4.87 8.01
C TYR A 105 -7.39 -4.44 6.96
N GLN A 106 -7.34 -5.01 5.75
CA GLN A 106 -8.30 -4.72 4.68
C GLN A 106 -9.73 -5.16 5.01
N GLN A 107 -9.89 -6.13 5.92
CA GLN A 107 -11.19 -6.53 6.47
C GLN A 107 -11.60 -5.75 7.73
N GLU A 108 -10.86 -4.71 8.09
CA GLU A 108 -11.04 -3.92 9.31
C GLU A 108 -10.95 -4.75 10.61
N LYS A 109 -10.35 -5.95 10.52
CA LYS A 109 -10.05 -6.82 11.67
C LYS A 109 -8.75 -6.38 12.33
N TYR A 110 -8.78 -5.19 12.92
CA TYR A 110 -7.58 -4.51 13.41
C TYR A 110 -6.86 -5.27 14.52
N GLN A 111 -7.61 -5.92 15.43
CA GLN A 111 -6.99 -6.67 16.52
C GLN A 111 -6.30 -7.94 16.02
N GLU A 112 -6.90 -8.65 15.07
CA GLU A 112 -6.32 -9.83 14.44
C GLU A 112 -5.06 -9.45 13.65
N ALA A 113 -5.10 -8.32 12.93
CA ALA A 113 -3.94 -7.79 12.22
C ALA A 113 -2.79 -7.45 13.18
N LEU A 114 -3.05 -6.74 14.29
CA LEU A 114 -2.05 -6.44 15.32
C LEU A 114 -1.44 -7.72 15.91
N ASN A 115 -2.26 -8.69 16.29
CA ASN A 115 -1.80 -9.96 16.85
C ASN A 115 -0.89 -10.69 15.87
N THR A 116 -1.26 -10.69 14.58
CA THR A 116 -0.49 -11.31 13.50
C THR A 116 0.86 -10.61 13.31
N TYR A 117 0.90 -9.28 13.27
CA TYR A 117 2.14 -8.55 13.12
C TYR A 117 3.07 -8.72 14.33
N TYR A 118 2.56 -8.67 15.56
CA TYR A 118 3.39 -8.90 16.74
C TYR A 118 3.95 -10.33 16.78
N ALA A 119 3.17 -11.33 16.36
CA ALA A 119 3.69 -12.70 16.23
C ALA A 119 4.82 -12.76 15.19
N GLY A 120 4.63 -12.14 14.03
CA GLY A 120 5.63 -12.09 12.96
C GLY A 120 6.92 -11.38 13.36
N ILE A 121 6.85 -10.26 14.10
CA ILE A 121 8.04 -9.53 14.57
C ILE A 121 8.97 -10.42 15.39
N ASN A 122 8.44 -11.35 16.18
CA ASN A 122 9.23 -12.21 17.06
C ASN A 122 10.08 -13.23 16.29
N ILE A 123 9.71 -13.54 15.05
CA ILE A 123 10.41 -14.52 14.20
C ILE A 123 11.31 -13.85 13.14
N ILE A 124 11.23 -12.53 12.97
CA ILE A 124 12.09 -11.82 11.99
C ILE A 124 13.54 -11.92 12.43
N PRO A 125 14.45 -12.43 11.55
CA PRO A 125 15.87 -12.48 11.83
C PRO A 125 16.46 -11.11 12.19
N THR A 126 17.46 -11.11 13.06
CA THR A 126 18.10 -9.87 13.55
C THR A 126 18.84 -9.09 12.46
N ASP A 127 19.23 -9.77 11.40
CA ASP A 127 19.91 -9.20 10.23
C ASP A 127 18.93 -8.62 9.19
N ASN A 128 17.62 -8.66 9.45
CA ASN A 128 16.61 -8.06 8.58
C ASN A 128 15.85 -6.92 9.28
N PRO A 129 16.52 -5.81 9.63
CA PRO A 129 15.88 -4.69 10.32
C PRO A 129 14.85 -3.97 9.44
N ARG A 130 15.02 -4.00 8.10
CA ARG A 130 14.04 -3.38 7.18
C ARG A 130 12.67 -4.01 7.32
N LEU A 131 12.60 -5.34 7.34
CA LEU A 131 11.33 -6.05 7.50
C LEU A 131 10.68 -5.73 8.85
N LYS A 132 11.48 -5.62 9.94
CA LYS A 132 10.94 -5.16 11.25
C LYS A 132 10.35 -3.75 11.16
N SER A 133 11.02 -2.86 10.46
CA SER A 133 10.51 -1.50 10.22
C SER A 133 9.17 -1.52 9.49
N ASP A 134 9.03 -2.37 8.47
CA ASP A 134 7.79 -2.47 7.71
C ASP A 134 6.63 -2.99 8.57
N PHE A 135 6.87 -4.00 9.41
CA PHE A 135 5.88 -4.51 10.37
C PHE A 135 5.42 -3.43 11.36
N TYR A 136 6.37 -2.69 11.96
CA TYR A 136 6.02 -1.60 12.87
C TYR A 136 5.32 -0.44 12.15
N GLY A 137 5.63 -0.19 10.88
CA GLY A 137 4.90 0.75 10.04
C GLY A 137 3.42 0.38 9.92
N GLN A 138 3.14 -0.88 9.56
CA GLN A 138 1.78 -1.39 9.47
C GLN A 138 1.03 -1.35 10.82
N ILE A 139 1.71 -1.65 11.92
CA ILE A 139 1.15 -1.52 13.28
C ILE A 139 0.76 -0.05 13.55
N GLY A 140 1.59 0.89 13.13
CA GLY A 140 1.30 2.31 13.25
C GLY A 140 0.05 2.72 12.47
N ASP A 141 -0.07 2.25 11.22
CA ASP A 141 -1.24 2.51 10.37
C ASP A 141 -2.53 1.93 10.99
N ILE A 142 -2.45 0.74 11.59
CA ILE A 142 -3.59 0.13 12.29
C ILE A 142 -4.02 0.95 13.49
N TYR A 143 -3.07 1.36 14.36
CA TYR A 143 -3.40 2.20 15.51
C TYR A 143 -3.99 3.55 15.11
N TYR A 144 -3.57 4.11 13.98
CA TYR A 144 -4.19 5.31 13.42
C TYR A 144 -5.66 5.07 13.07
N GLN A 145 -5.99 3.98 12.36
CA GLN A 145 -7.38 3.62 12.06
C GLN A 145 -8.23 3.40 13.31
N MET A 146 -7.62 2.87 14.36
CA MET A 146 -8.25 2.71 15.68
C MET A 146 -8.33 4.04 16.47
N LYS A 147 -7.88 5.15 15.93
CA LYS A 147 -7.81 6.48 16.58
C LYS A 147 -6.96 6.49 17.86
N GLN A 148 -5.94 5.66 17.92
CA GLN A 148 -5.02 5.52 19.04
C GLN A 148 -3.69 6.22 18.76
N MET A 149 -3.69 7.55 18.65
CA MET A 149 -2.57 8.36 18.17
C MET A 149 -1.26 8.14 18.96
N ASP A 150 -1.32 7.99 20.29
CA ASP A 150 -0.11 7.73 21.09
C ASP A 150 0.56 6.39 20.72
N GLN A 151 -0.23 5.38 20.38
CA GLN A 151 0.28 4.08 19.93
C GLN A 151 0.78 4.16 18.48
N THR A 152 0.11 4.93 17.63
CA THR A 152 0.55 5.23 16.26
C THR A 152 1.97 5.80 16.27
N TYR A 153 2.20 6.85 17.05
CA TYR A 153 3.52 7.50 17.11
C TYR A 153 4.60 6.60 17.70
N LYS A 154 4.27 5.80 18.74
CA LYS A 154 5.21 4.82 19.30
C LYS A 154 5.60 3.76 18.27
N ALA A 155 4.64 3.24 17.51
CA ALA A 155 4.91 2.23 16.48
C ALA A 155 5.79 2.79 15.35
N TYR A 156 5.54 4.02 14.90
CA TYR A 156 6.39 4.68 13.89
C TYR A 156 7.78 5.01 14.42
N ASP A 157 7.90 5.44 15.69
CA ASP A 157 9.22 5.62 16.31
C ASP A 157 9.99 4.29 16.37
N GLU A 158 9.33 3.17 16.70
CA GLU A 158 9.97 1.85 16.64
C GLU A 158 10.36 1.48 15.19
N ALA A 159 9.49 1.70 14.20
CA ALA A 159 9.82 1.46 12.80
C ALA A 159 11.09 2.18 12.36
N LEU A 160 11.19 3.48 12.68
CA LEU A 160 12.33 4.32 12.29
C LEU A 160 13.64 4.00 13.06
N LYS A 161 13.57 3.32 14.22
CA LYS A 161 14.79 2.77 14.87
C LYS A 161 15.41 1.63 14.07
N TYR A 162 14.60 0.83 13.37
CA TYR A 162 15.07 -0.27 12.54
C TYR A 162 15.46 0.17 11.12
N ASN A 163 14.76 1.16 10.57
CA ASN A 163 15.06 1.73 9.25
C ASN A 163 14.66 3.22 9.24
N ASP A 164 15.63 4.10 9.45
CA ASP A 164 15.44 5.56 9.46
C ASP A 164 15.12 6.16 8.09
N ASN A 165 15.23 5.36 7.02
CA ASN A 165 14.86 5.68 5.65
C ASN A 165 13.62 4.93 5.16
N ASN A 166 12.78 4.41 6.05
CA ASN A 166 11.49 3.85 5.65
C ASN A 166 10.57 4.99 5.20
N ILE A 167 10.57 5.21 3.89
CA ILE A 167 9.93 6.37 3.26
C ILE A 167 8.41 6.40 3.50
N VAL A 168 7.77 5.23 3.53
CA VAL A 168 6.33 5.12 3.80
C VAL A 168 6.03 5.56 5.23
N VAL A 169 6.80 5.06 6.20
CA VAL A 169 6.66 5.45 7.61
C VAL A 169 6.96 6.92 7.81
N LEU A 170 8.04 7.45 7.20
CA LEU A 170 8.38 8.86 7.28
C LEU A 170 7.24 9.75 6.78
N ASN A 171 6.66 9.41 5.62
CA ASN A 171 5.56 10.16 5.05
C ASN A 171 4.30 10.12 5.92
N ASN A 172 3.85 8.92 6.30
CA ASN A 172 2.63 8.75 7.09
C ASN A 172 2.76 9.42 8.46
N TYR A 173 3.91 9.27 9.11
CA TYR A 173 4.18 9.92 10.39
C TYR A 173 4.15 11.44 10.26
N ALA A 174 4.84 12.00 9.24
CA ALA A 174 4.85 13.44 8.98
C ALA A 174 3.43 13.98 8.73
N TYR A 175 2.66 13.27 7.92
CA TYR A 175 1.28 13.63 7.61
C TYR A 175 0.41 13.64 8.88
N PHE A 176 0.42 12.58 9.69
CA PHE A 176 -0.39 12.50 10.90
C PHE A 176 0.02 13.52 11.97
N LEU A 177 1.32 13.81 12.11
CA LEU A 177 1.77 14.91 12.97
C LEU A 177 1.22 16.26 12.48
N SER A 178 1.11 16.46 11.17
CA SER A 178 0.56 17.70 10.62
C SER A 178 -0.94 17.83 10.86
N LEU A 179 -1.70 16.72 10.74
CA LEU A 179 -3.12 16.71 11.07
C LEU A 179 -3.38 17.02 12.54
N ASP A 180 -2.57 16.44 13.44
CA ASP A 180 -2.63 16.72 14.89
C ASP A 180 -2.01 18.06 15.28
N LYS A 181 -1.42 18.80 14.35
CA LYS A 181 -0.66 20.05 14.59
C LYS A 181 0.44 19.88 15.67
N LYS A 182 0.98 18.66 15.78
CA LYS A 182 2.03 18.29 16.74
C LYS A 182 3.38 18.25 16.06
N ASP A 183 4.42 18.74 16.74
CA ASP A 183 5.83 18.73 16.31
C ASP A 183 6.02 18.94 14.79
N LEU A 184 5.45 20.03 14.28
CA LEU A 184 5.49 20.36 12.84
C LEU A 184 6.92 20.45 12.29
N LYS A 185 7.92 20.75 13.15
CA LYS A 185 9.33 20.74 12.76
C LYS A 185 9.84 19.31 12.49
N LYS A 186 9.38 18.31 13.28
CA LYS A 186 9.70 16.90 13.04
C LYS A 186 9.02 16.44 11.75
N ALA A 187 7.75 16.79 11.56
CA ALA A 187 6.99 16.49 10.35
C ALA A 187 7.69 17.04 9.09
N GLU A 188 8.10 18.30 9.12
CA GLU A 188 8.81 18.95 8.01
C GLU A 188 10.13 18.23 7.67
N ARG A 189 10.95 17.89 8.69
CA ARG A 189 12.22 17.15 8.46
C ARG A 189 11.98 15.77 7.82
N MET A 190 10.99 15.02 8.31
CA MET A 190 10.68 13.70 7.77
C MET A 190 10.16 13.79 6.33
N SER A 191 9.26 14.71 6.05
CA SER A 191 8.74 14.92 4.71
C SER A 191 9.80 15.46 3.74
N ALA A 192 10.71 16.34 4.20
CA ALA A 192 11.88 16.76 3.42
C ALA A 192 12.80 15.57 3.06
N GLN A 193 12.94 14.59 3.97
CA GLN A 193 13.68 13.36 3.67
C GLN A 193 12.99 12.52 2.60
N CYS A 194 11.65 12.42 2.62
CA CYS A 194 10.89 11.75 1.56
C CYS A 194 11.13 12.42 0.20
N ILE A 195 11.04 13.74 0.12
CA ILE A 195 11.31 14.50 -1.13
C ILE A 195 12.76 14.30 -1.61
N LYS A 196 13.73 14.21 -0.70
CA LYS A 196 15.13 13.94 -1.07
C LYS A 196 15.30 12.53 -1.67
N LEU A 197 14.57 11.54 -1.17
CA LEU A 197 14.65 10.14 -1.63
C LEU A 197 13.85 9.93 -2.93
N GLU A 198 12.68 10.54 -3.03
CA GLU A 198 11.77 10.42 -4.18
C GLU A 198 11.20 11.79 -4.58
N PRO A 199 11.96 12.62 -5.30
CA PRO A 199 11.60 14.02 -5.57
C PRO A 199 10.42 14.20 -6.52
N ASP A 200 10.07 13.18 -7.30
CA ASP A 200 8.97 13.20 -8.26
C ASP A 200 7.71 12.45 -7.78
N ASN A 201 7.67 12.05 -6.52
CA ASN A 201 6.52 11.36 -5.96
C ASN A 201 5.46 12.38 -5.53
N ALA A 202 4.32 12.39 -6.24
CA ALA A 202 3.24 13.34 -6.03
C ALA A 202 2.66 13.28 -4.60
N THR A 203 2.55 12.09 -4.00
CA THR A 203 2.04 11.90 -2.62
C THR A 203 2.95 12.55 -1.59
N TYR A 204 4.27 12.40 -1.76
CA TYR A 204 5.23 12.99 -0.81
C TYR A 204 5.33 14.52 -0.97
N LEU A 205 5.21 15.02 -2.20
CA LEU A 205 5.11 16.45 -2.48
C LEU A 205 3.85 17.06 -1.87
N ASP A 206 2.72 16.38 -1.94
CA ASP A 206 1.46 16.78 -1.31
C ASP A 206 1.59 16.87 0.22
N THR A 207 2.10 15.81 0.87
CA THR A 207 2.34 15.81 2.31
C THR A 207 3.23 17.00 2.72
N TYR A 208 4.27 17.28 1.95
CA TYR A 208 5.17 18.40 2.24
C TYR A 208 4.48 19.75 2.06
N ALA A 209 3.66 19.90 1.02
CA ALA A 209 2.81 21.08 0.82
C ALA A 209 1.83 21.27 1.98
N TRP A 210 1.18 20.19 2.41
CA TRP A 210 0.24 20.23 3.53
C TRP A 210 0.89 20.64 4.84
N ILE A 211 2.09 20.17 5.14
CA ILE A 211 2.85 20.60 6.32
C ILE A 211 3.11 22.11 6.28
N PHE A 212 3.54 22.67 5.15
CA PHE A 212 3.70 24.11 5.01
C PHE A 212 2.37 24.87 5.14
N PHE A 213 1.27 24.30 4.62
CA PHE A 213 -0.07 24.85 4.80
C PHE A 213 -0.42 24.98 6.28
N VAL A 214 -0.24 23.90 7.06
CA VAL A 214 -0.54 23.88 8.50
C VAL A 214 0.40 24.82 9.29
N GLN A 215 1.64 25.03 8.82
CA GLN A 215 2.57 26.01 9.37
C GLN A 215 2.23 27.47 9.02
N GLY A 216 1.22 27.71 8.15
CA GLY A 216 0.87 29.03 7.64
C GLY A 216 1.80 29.54 6.53
N ASN A 217 2.71 28.72 6.01
CA ASN A 217 3.59 29.09 4.91
C ASN A 217 2.96 28.76 3.55
N TYR A 218 1.90 29.47 3.23
CA TYR A 218 1.08 29.20 2.03
C TYR A 218 1.84 29.38 0.72
N THR A 219 2.90 30.18 0.70
CA THR A 219 3.75 30.37 -0.50
C THR A 219 4.51 29.08 -0.82
N LEU A 220 5.16 28.47 0.17
CA LEU A 220 5.83 27.18 -0.04
C LEU A 220 4.83 26.06 -0.29
N ALA A 221 3.72 26.05 0.44
CA ALA A 221 2.64 25.09 0.21
C ALA A 221 2.19 25.11 -1.27
N LYS A 222 2.01 26.30 -1.85
CA LYS A 222 1.63 26.43 -3.26
C LYS A 222 2.68 25.85 -4.21
N ILE A 223 3.95 26.12 -4.00
CA ILE A 223 5.05 25.62 -4.86
C ILE A 223 5.03 24.08 -4.89
N TYR A 224 4.92 23.44 -3.71
CA TYR A 224 4.97 21.98 -3.63
C TYR A 224 3.69 21.29 -4.11
N ILE A 225 2.50 21.86 -3.86
CA ILE A 225 1.26 21.29 -4.37
C ILE A 225 1.15 21.41 -5.90
N GLU A 226 1.61 22.50 -6.50
CA GLU A 226 1.69 22.66 -7.94
C GLU A 226 2.65 21.64 -8.57
N SER A 227 3.80 21.39 -7.92
CA SER A 227 4.71 20.32 -8.32
C SER A 227 4.07 18.94 -8.17
N ALA A 228 3.33 18.68 -7.09
CA ALA A 228 2.59 17.42 -6.92
C ALA A 228 1.58 17.18 -8.03
N LEU A 229 0.79 18.21 -8.38
CA LEU A 229 -0.19 18.14 -9.47
C LEU A 229 0.45 17.90 -10.85
N GLU A 230 1.64 18.44 -11.08
CA GLU A 230 2.41 18.19 -12.33
C GLU A 230 2.88 16.73 -12.43
N LYS A 231 3.27 16.13 -11.29
CA LYS A 231 3.79 14.76 -11.22
C LYS A 231 2.69 13.70 -11.05
N ASP A 232 1.46 14.12 -10.73
CA ASP A 232 0.37 13.19 -10.45
C ASP A 232 -0.13 12.52 -11.74
N THR A 233 0.14 11.21 -11.83
CA THR A 233 -0.36 10.35 -12.91
C THR A 233 -1.70 9.69 -12.57
N THR A 234 -2.11 9.75 -11.30
CA THR A 234 -3.32 9.06 -10.79
C THR A 234 -4.56 9.92 -10.87
N LYS A 235 -4.41 11.22 -11.09
CA LYS A 235 -5.48 12.23 -11.04
C LYS A 235 -6.17 12.24 -9.68
N SER A 236 -5.38 12.44 -8.62
CA SER A 236 -5.86 12.47 -7.26
C SER A 236 -6.79 13.66 -6.99
N SER A 237 -8.02 13.38 -6.60
CA SER A 237 -8.96 14.41 -6.15
C SER A 237 -8.55 15.08 -4.84
N GLU A 238 -7.76 14.39 -4.01
CA GLU A 238 -7.19 14.91 -2.77
C GLU A 238 -6.23 16.07 -3.03
N LEU A 239 -5.29 15.88 -3.98
CA LEU A 239 -4.36 16.95 -4.36
C LEU A 239 -5.10 18.20 -4.85
N VAL A 240 -6.17 18.00 -5.59
CA VAL A 240 -6.97 19.12 -6.13
C VAL A 240 -7.72 19.86 -5.02
N ASP A 241 -8.24 19.15 -4.02
CA ASP A 241 -8.86 19.75 -2.83
C ASP A 241 -7.83 20.54 -2.01
N HIS A 242 -6.67 19.95 -1.68
CA HIS A 242 -5.59 20.65 -0.97
C HIS A 242 -5.11 21.89 -1.72
N TYR A 243 -5.04 21.82 -3.06
CA TYR A 243 -4.70 23.00 -3.86
C TYR A 243 -5.74 24.10 -3.72
N GLY A 244 -7.02 23.75 -3.68
CA GLY A 244 -8.12 24.70 -3.40
C GLY A 244 -7.94 25.37 -2.05
N ASP A 245 -7.62 24.62 -0.99
CA ASP A 245 -7.38 25.13 0.35
C ASP A 245 -6.22 26.14 0.38
N ILE A 246 -5.11 25.78 -0.28
CA ILE A 246 -3.92 26.65 -0.39
C ILE A 246 -4.26 27.94 -1.16
N LEU A 247 -4.97 27.85 -2.30
CA LEU A 247 -5.39 29.00 -3.09
C LEU A 247 -6.28 29.96 -2.28
N TYR A 248 -7.20 29.42 -1.49
CA TYR A 248 -8.05 30.23 -0.63
C TYR A 248 -7.23 31.03 0.37
N MET A 249 -6.24 30.38 1.04
CA MET A 249 -5.41 31.02 2.07
C MET A 249 -4.46 32.08 1.51
N ILE A 250 -4.07 32.01 0.24
CA ILE A 250 -3.32 33.08 -0.44
C ILE A 250 -4.22 34.20 -1.02
N GLY A 251 -5.55 34.07 -0.92
CA GLY A 251 -6.53 35.07 -1.34
C GLY A 251 -7.11 34.88 -2.73
N ASP A 252 -6.73 33.82 -3.47
CA ASP A 252 -7.28 33.50 -4.81
C ASP A 252 -8.57 32.65 -4.69
N LYS A 253 -9.60 33.29 -4.13
CA LYS A 253 -10.85 32.62 -3.73
C LYS A 253 -11.61 32.00 -4.90
N ASP A 254 -11.63 32.69 -6.04
CA ASP A 254 -12.36 32.20 -7.21
C ASP A 254 -11.76 30.90 -7.72
N LYS A 255 -10.42 30.84 -7.85
CA LYS A 255 -9.74 29.62 -8.24
C LYS A 255 -9.84 28.52 -7.17
N ALA A 256 -9.86 28.87 -5.89
CA ALA A 256 -10.08 27.90 -4.82
C ALA A 256 -11.40 27.14 -5.02
N ILE A 257 -12.51 27.89 -5.26
CA ILE A 257 -13.82 27.30 -5.52
C ILE A 257 -13.82 26.45 -6.79
N GLU A 258 -13.10 26.87 -7.84
CA GLU A 258 -12.94 26.06 -9.06
C GLU A 258 -12.25 24.72 -8.76
N GLN A 259 -11.17 24.72 -7.95
CA GLN A 259 -10.46 23.49 -7.60
C GLN A 259 -11.31 22.57 -6.71
N TRP A 260 -12.02 23.10 -5.71
CA TRP A 260 -12.95 22.30 -4.91
C TRP A 260 -14.06 21.65 -5.75
N LYS A 261 -14.67 22.38 -6.69
CA LYS A 261 -15.65 21.81 -7.64
C LYS A 261 -15.03 20.72 -8.49
N LYS A 262 -13.80 20.93 -8.98
CA LYS A 262 -13.06 19.94 -9.75
C LYS A 262 -12.77 18.68 -8.93
N ALA A 263 -12.34 18.80 -7.66
CA ALA A 263 -12.14 17.67 -6.76
C ALA A 263 -13.44 16.86 -6.58
N ARG A 264 -14.58 17.56 -6.44
CA ARG A 264 -15.90 16.93 -6.37
C ARG A 264 -16.28 16.18 -7.65
N GLU A 265 -16.05 16.78 -8.81
CA GLU A 265 -16.26 16.16 -10.13
C GLU A 265 -15.36 14.94 -10.36
N MET A 266 -14.18 14.92 -9.75
CA MET A 266 -13.25 13.77 -9.76
C MET A 266 -13.65 12.66 -8.79
N GLY A 267 -14.77 12.82 -8.07
CA GLY A 267 -15.34 11.78 -7.21
C GLY A 267 -15.00 11.88 -5.73
N LYS A 268 -14.37 12.99 -5.26
CA LYS A 268 -14.19 13.20 -3.83
C LYS A 268 -15.53 13.49 -3.15
N GLU A 269 -15.99 12.54 -2.34
CA GLU A 269 -17.22 12.69 -1.53
C GLU A 269 -16.84 13.07 -0.10
N SER A 270 -17.18 14.31 0.30
CA SER A 270 -16.88 14.86 1.63
C SER A 270 -17.86 15.99 1.95
N GLU A 271 -18.50 15.92 3.12
CA GLU A 271 -19.37 17.00 3.62
C GLU A 271 -18.60 18.33 3.76
N ILE A 272 -17.34 18.25 4.15
CA ILE A 272 -16.47 19.43 4.27
C ILE A 272 -16.22 20.06 2.91
N LEU A 273 -15.93 19.26 1.90
CA LEU A 273 -15.73 19.74 0.53
C LEU A 273 -17.02 20.39 -0.01
N ASP A 274 -18.18 19.77 0.20
CA ASP A 274 -19.47 20.34 -0.20
C ASP A 274 -19.73 21.67 0.50
N ARG A 275 -19.44 21.78 1.79
CA ARG A 275 -19.54 23.05 2.53
C ARG A 275 -18.55 24.10 2.02
N LYS A 276 -17.28 23.75 1.74
CA LYS A 276 -16.30 24.66 1.13
C LYS A 276 -16.84 25.27 -0.17
N ILE A 277 -17.45 24.44 -1.02
CA ILE A 277 -18.05 24.88 -2.30
C ILE A 277 -19.25 25.80 -2.08
N ILE A 278 -20.18 25.43 -1.18
CA ILE A 278 -21.42 26.17 -0.95
C ILE A 278 -21.15 27.50 -0.24
N GLU A 279 -20.31 27.48 0.79
CA GLU A 279 -20.02 28.67 1.61
C GLU A 279 -18.92 29.56 0.97
N GLY A 280 -18.23 29.06 -0.06
CA GLY A 280 -17.14 29.79 -0.74
C GLY A 280 -15.97 30.11 0.18
N LYS A 281 -15.73 29.27 1.22
CA LYS A 281 -14.66 29.49 2.21
C LYS A 281 -13.98 28.16 2.60
N TYR A 282 -12.72 28.27 3.04
CA TYR A 282 -12.02 27.18 3.70
C TYR A 282 -12.75 26.80 5.00
N ILE A 283 -12.89 25.50 5.23
CA ILE A 283 -13.49 24.94 6.45
C ILE A 283 -12.50 23.91 7.00
N GLU A 284 -12.10 24.09 8.24
CA GLU A 284 -11.20 23.17 8.93
C GLU A 284 -11.97 21.95 9.44
N GLU A 285 -11.36 20.75 9.40
CA GLU A 285 -12.02 19.50 9.81
C GLU A 285 -12.53 19.50 11.26
N GLU A 286 -11.92 20.29 12.16
CA GLU A 286 -12.35 20.42 13.55
C GLU A 286 -13.67 21.22 13.70
N GLU A 287 -14.01 22.09 12.74
CA GLU A 287 -15.24 22.86 12.75
C GLU A 287 -16.48 22.08 12.24
N ALA A 288 -16.24 20.85 11.74
CA ALA A 288 -17.29 20.02 11.15
C ALA A 288 -17.87 18.97 12.13
N LYS A 289 -17.35 18.91 13.36
CA LYS A 289 -17.87 18.08 14.47
C LYS A 289 -18.76 18.89 15.39
#